data_2d811e9483ee0150c33fda70792a1250
#
_entry.id   2d811e9483ee0150c33fda70792a1250
#
_cell.length_a   1.000
_cell.length_b   1.000
_cell.length_c   1.000
_cell.angle_alpha   90.00
_cell.angle_beta   90.00
_cell.angle_gamma   90.00
#
_symmetry.space_group_name_H-M   'P 1'
#
loop_
_entity.id
_entity.type
_entity.pdbx_description
1 polymer ?
#
loop_
_entity_poly.entity_id
_entity_poly.type
_entity_poly.pdbx_seq_one_letter_code
_entity_poly.pdbx_strand_id
1 'polypeptide(L)'
;MKSNCNRHTLLLATVVLALMLLVFPGVQAQGIDVSKYQGKVNWTKVAKSKKVKFVYIRATEGATIRDGYYKTNLAAARKAGLLVGSYHVYSSKTTAYQQFNNFKSLVHKKSQDLIPVLDIEGHHSGRLYMARVDKLLELMEKEYGAKPMIYTSEKVYREHFAGKRYAKYHIFVAKYEGYPEVRFTLWQYSRTGRVKGIAGDVDLDKFHSKHSLNDIRIPHPPKKKKAAPTAEPVGNTADTAQVAK
;
A
#
# COMPACT_ATOMS: atom_id res chain seq x y z
N MET A 1 21.70 -4.14 64.24
CA MET A 1 21.80 -3.49 62.96
C MET A 1 21.32 -4.47 61.90
N LYS A 2 20.07 -4.41 61.47
CA LYS A 2 19.48 -5.28 60.41
C LYS A 2 19.26 -4.47 59.13
N SER A 3 19.78 -5.01 58.07
CA SER A 3 19.98 -4.45 56.75
C SER A 3 18.69 -3.97 56.06
N ASN A 4 18.61 -2.68 55.81
CA ASN A 4 17.59 -2.05 54.95
C ASN A 4 17.99 -1.97 53.45
N CYS A 5 18.99 -2.78 53.05
CA CYS A 5 19.58 -2.68 51.69
C CYS A 5 18.81 -3.43 50.56
N ASN A 6 17.87 -4.35 50.92
CA ASN A 6 17.27 -5.24 49.91
C ASN A 6 15.96 -4.77 49.27
N ARG A 7 15.30 -3.72 49.82
CA ARG A 7 14.01 -3.28 49.28
C ARG A 7 14.14 -2.34 48.06
N HIS A 8 15.14 -1.47 48.05
CA HIS A 8 15.35 -0.51 46.96
C HIS A 8 15.95 -1.16 45.73
N THR A 9 16.82 -2.15 45.88
CA THR A 9 17.39 -2.92 44.77
C THR A 9 16.33 -3.80 44.10
N LEU A 10 15.39 -4.38 44.83
CA LEU A 10 14.31 -5.18 44.30
C LEU A 10 13.28 -4.34 43.53
N LEU A 11 12.97 -3.13 44.01
CA LEU A 11 12.07 -2.20 43.35
C LEU A 11 12.67 -1.63 42.05
N LEU A 12 13.97 -1.32 42.02
CA LEU A 12 14.65 -0.90 40.78
C LEU A 12 14.71 -2.00 39.75
N ALA A 13 14.95 -3.25 40.13
CA ALA A 13 14.98 -4.40 39.24
C ALA A 13 13.60 -4.68 38.63
N THR A 14 12.51 -4.55 39.39
CA THR A 14 11.14 -4.74 38.88
C THR A 14 10.69 -3.59 37.97
N VAL A 15 11.10 -2.35 38.20
CA VAL A 15 10.80 -1.20 37.34
C VAL A 15 11.57 -1.31 36.02
N VAL A 16 12.84 -1.71 36.02
CA VAL A 16 13.64 -1.92 34.80
C VAL A 16 13.10 -3.11 33.98
N LEU A 17 12.66 -4.20 34.63
CA LEU A 17 12.04 -5.34 33.96
C LEU A 17 10.67 -4.98 33.38
N ALA A 18 9.88 -4.13 34.04
CA ALA A 18 8.60 -3.63 33.52
C ALA A 18 8.76 -2.64 32.35
N LEU A 19 9.84 -1.82 32.33
CA LEU A 19 10.15 -0.98 31.18
C LEU A 19 10.66 -1.76 29.97
N MET A 20 11.34 -2.88 30.16
CA MET A 20 11.77 -3.75 29.04
C MET A 20 10.60 -4.49 28.36
N LEU A 21 9.47 -4.64 29.02
CA LEU A 21 8.27 -5.27 28.44
C LEU A 21 7.42 -4.32 27.57
N LEU A 22 7.77 -3.03 27.49
CA LEU A 22 7.05 -2.04 26.67
C LEU A 22 7.66 -1.79 25.28
N VAL A 23 8.74 -2.49 24.92
CA VAL A 23 9.13 -2.58 23.50
C VAL A 23 8.22 -3.60 22.86
N PHE A 24 6.96 -3.23 22.62
CA PHE A 24 6.14 -3.93 21.64
C PHE A 24 6.90 -3.85 20.31
N PRO A 25 7.35 -4.98 19.72
CA PRO A 25 7.77 -4.92 18.33
C PRO A 25 6.56 -4.37 17.58
N GLY A 26 6.72 -3.17 17.04
CA GLY A 26 5.64 -2.53 16.28
C GLY A 26 5.05 -3.57 15.36
N VAL A 27 3.74 -3.79 15.45
CA VAL A 27 3.05 -4.79 14.61
C VAL A 27 3.35 -4.39 13.17
N GLN A 28 4.30 -5.12 12.57
CA GLN A 28 4.72 -4.84 11.20
C GLN A 28 3.48 -4.97 10.32
N ALA A 29 3.11 -3.91 9.62
CA ALA A 29 1.95 -3.91 8.77
C ALA A 29 2.11 -5.04 7.75
N GLN A 30 1.17 -5.98 7.77
CA GLN A 30 1.12 -7.08 6.84
C GLN A 30 0.24 -6.69 5.65
N GLY A 31 0.74 -6.94 4.45
CA GLY A 31 0.03 -6.76 3.20
C GLY A 31 -0.24 -8.07 2.51
N ILE A 32 -1.06 -7.99 1.49
CA ILE A 32 -1.27 -9.05 0.51
C ILE A 32 -1.32 -8.42 -0.87
N ASP A 33 -1.02 -9.19 -1.89
CA ASP A 33 -1.40 -8.81 -3.24
C ASP A 33 -2.31 -9.87 -3.87
N VAL A 34 -3.21 -9.41 -4.74
CA VAL A 34 -4.26 -10.24 -5.34
C VAL A 34 -4.49 -9.89 -6.81
N SER A 35 -5.02 -10.85 -7.54
CA SER A 35 -5.47 -10.71 -8.91
C SER A 35 -6.75 -11.52 -9.15
N LYS A 36 -7.13 -11.70 -10.40
CA LYS A 36 -8.23 -12.60 -10.78
C LYS A 36 -8.06 -14.03 -10.24
N TYR A 37 -6.86 -14.47 -9.95
CA TYR A 37 -6.57 -15.83 -9.51
C TYR A 37 -7.11 -16.12 -8.09
N GLN A 38 -7.28 -15.11 -7.24
CA GLN A 38 -7.92 -15.25 -5.93
C GLN A 38 -9.46 -15.24 -6.02
N GLY A 39 -10.02 -14.98 -7.22
CA GLY A 39 -11.46 -15.01 -7.46
C GLY A 39 -12.25 -14.04 -6.59
N LYS A 40 -13.39 -14.50 -6.08
CA LYS A 40 -14.25 -13.70 -5.22
C LYS A 40 -13.74 -13.68 -3.78
N VAL A 41 -13.24 -12.53 -3.34
CA VAL A 41 -12.70 -12.30 -2.00
C VAL A 41 -13.75 -11.74 -1.05
N ASN A 42 -13.82 -12.27 0.17
CA ASN A 42 -14.62 -11.70 1.26
C ASN A 42 -13.79 -10.69 2.06
N TRP A 43 -13.74 -9.45 1.57
CA TRP A 43 -12.91 -8.39 2.14
C TRP A 43 -13.27 -8.04 3.58
N THR A 44 -14.54 -8.19 3.99
CA THR A 44 -14.95 -8.02 5.39
C THR A 44 -14.27 -9.03 6.31
N LYS A 45 -14.14 -10.30 5.86
CA LYS A 45 -13.42 -11.33 6.63
C LYS A 45 -11.92 -11.05 6.65
N VAL A 46 -11.33 -10.59 5.52
CA VAL A 46 -9.91 -10.21 5.45
C VAL A 46 -9.61 -9.11 6.46
N ALA A 47 -10.36 -8.01 6.45
CA ALA A 47 -10.14 -6.86 7.34
C ALA A 47 -10.37 -7.19 8.82
N LYS A 48 -11.37 -8.02 9.14
CA LYS A 48 -11.66 -8.44 10.53
C LYS A 48 -10.48 -9.18 11.19
N SER A 49 -9.60 -9.79 10.42
CA SER A 49 -8.41 -10.49 10.96
C SER A 49 -7.43 -9.54 11.64
N LYS A 50 -7.47 -8.24 11.31
CA LYS A 50 -6.53 -7.18 11.71
C LYS A 50 -5.06 -7.47 11.36
N LYS A 51 -4.78 -8.59 10.70
CA LYS A 51 -3.45 -8.99 10.23
C LYS A 51 -3.06 -8.30 8.93
N VAL A 52 -4.03 -8.12 8.03
CA VAL A 52 -3.85 -7.43 6.75
C VAL A 52 -4.23 -5.96 6.92
N LYS A 53 -3.34 -5.06 6.56
CA LYS A 53 -3.52 -3.60 6.65
C LYS A 53 -3.67 -2.95 5.28
N PHE A 54 -3.09 -3.56 4.26
CA PHE A 54 -3.12 -3.05 2.90
C PHE A 54 -3.19 -4.19 1.89
N VAL A 55 -3.60 -3.84 0.69
CA VAL A 55 -3.63 -4.77 -0.44
C VAL A 55 -3.20 -4.07 -1.72
N TYR A 56 -2.36 -4.74 -2.49
CA TYR A 56 -2.14 -4.42 -3.90
C TYR A 56 -3.04 -5.29 -4.78
N ILE A 57 -3.69 -4.68 -5.77
CA ILE A 57 -4.67 -5.36 -6.65
C ILE A 57 -4.21 -5.21 -8.09
N ARG A 58 -4.08 -6.34 -8.83
CA ARG A 58 -3.77 -6.29 -10.25
C ARG A 58 -4.87 -5.54 -10.99
N ALA A 59 -4.46 -4.48 -11.70
CA ALA A 59 -5.38 -3.73 -12.55
C ALA A 59 -5.28 -4.19 -14.01
N THR A 60 -4.04 -4.25 -14.53
CA THR A 60 -3.79 -4.49 -15.96
C THR A 60 -2.48 -5.23 -16.18
N GLU A 61 -2.34 -5.78 -17.39
CA GLU A 61 -1.12 -6.37 -17.91
C GLU A 61 -0.94 -5.96 -19.37
N GLY A 62 0.27 -5.57 -19.75
CA GLY A 62 0.56 -5.15 -21.11
C GLY A 62 -0.40 -4.06 -21.62
N ALA A 63 -0.64 -4.03 -22.93
CA ALA A 63 -1.43 -2.96 -23.56
C ALA A 63 -2.95 -3.14 -23.45
N THR A 64 -3.45 -4.35 -23.20
CA THR A 64 -4.88 -4.65 -23.39
C THR A 64 -5.52 -5.49 -22.30
N ILE A 65 -4.74 -6.27 -21.54
CA ILE A 65 -5.29 -7.16 -20.51
C ILE A 65 -5.73 -6.32 -19.32
N ARG A 66 -6.98 -6.54 -18.86
CA ARG A 66 -7.59 -5.94 -17.69
C ARG A 66 -8.05 -7.03 -16.75
N ASP A 67 -7.74 -6.88 -15.46
CA ASP A 67 -8.16 -7.87 -14.47
C ASP A 67 -9.67 -7.77 -14.22
N GLY A 68 -10.38 -8.86 -14.44
CA GLY A 68 -11.85 -8.89 -14.35
C GLY A 68 -12.39 -8.64 -12.94
N TYR A 69 -11.60 -8.89 -11.90
CA TYR A 69 -11.99 -8.64 -10.51
C TYR A 69 -11.49 -7.30 -9.96
N TYR A 70 -10.68 -6.53 -10.73
CA TYR A 70 -10.07 -5.30 -10.24
C TYR A 70 -11.06 -4.33 -9.61
N LYS A 71 -12.09 -3.92 -10.36
CA LYS A 71 -13.06 -2.92 -9.89
C LYS A 71 -13.80 -3.39 -8.64
N THR A 72 -14.22 -4.65 -8.63
CA THR A 72 -14.95 -5.26 -7.50
C THR A 72 -14.06 -5.35 -6.26
N ASN A 73 -12.83 -5.85 -6.42
CA ASN A 73 -11.87 -5.96 -5.32
C ASN A 73 -11.48 -4.60 -4.76
N LEU A 74 -11.19 -3.61 -5.64
CA LEU A 74 -10.84 -2.25 -5.23
C LEU A 74 -11.94 -1.63 -4.37
N ALA A 75 -13.19 -1.66 -4.84
CA ALA A 75 -14.32 -1.08 -4.13
C ALA A 75 -14.58 -1.78 -2.78
N ALA A 76 -14.55 -3.12 -2.78
CA ALA A 76 -14.86 -3.91 -1.60
C ALA A 76 -13.74 -3.86 -0.53
N ALA A 77 -12.45 -3.86 -0.93
CA ALA A 77 -11.33 -3.71 -0.01
C ALA A 77 -11.34 -2.34 0.67
N ARG A 78 -11.57 -1.27 -0.09
CA ARG A 78 -11.72 0.09 0.47
C ARG A 78 -12.91 0.20 1.42
N LYS A 79 -14.07 -0.35 1.05
CA LYS A 79 -15.26 -0.40 1.92
C LYS A 79 -14.99 -1.15 3.23
N ALA A 80 -14.13 -2.17 3.18
CA ALA A 80 -13.70 -2.92 4.37
C ALA A 80 -12.65 -2.19 5.23
N GLY A 81 -12.16 -1.01 4.80
CA GLY A 81 -11.19 -0.19 5.54
C GLY A 81 -9.73 -0.56 5.30
N LEU A 82 -9.42 -1.37 4.28
CA LEU A 82 -8.05 -1.64 3.88
C LEU A 82 -7.50 -0.49 3.03
N LEU A 83 -6.20 -0.22 3.17
CA LEU A 83 -5.50 0.67 2.25
C LEU A 83 -5.23 -0.07 0.95
N VAL A 84 -5.50 0.58 -0.18
CA VAL A 84 -5.39 -0.07 -1.49
C VAL A 84 -4.38 0.61 -2.39
N GLY A 85 -3.61 -0.21 -3.09
CA GLY A 85 -2.78 0.16 -4.24
C GLY A 85 -3.12 -0.72 -5.44
N SER A 86 -2.63 -0.32 -6.60
CA SER A 86 -2.84 -1.08 -7.83
C SER A 86 -1.53 -1.37 -8.51
N TYR A 87 -1.44 -2.53 -9.19
CA TYR A 87 -0.27 -2.88 -9.95
C TYR A 87 -0.57 -3.17 -11.43
N HIS A 88 0.45 -2.95 -12.24
CA HIS A 88 0.49 -3.23 -13.67
C HIS A 88 1.59 -4.24 -13.96
N VAL A 89 1.24 -5.33 -14.60
CA VAL A 89 2.22 -6.31 -15.08
C VAL A 89 2.80 -5.84 -16.41
N TYR A 90 4.11 -5.60 -16.41
CA TYR A 90 4.85 -5.11 -17.56
C TYR A 90 4.94 -6.17 -18.66
N SER A 91 4.83 -5.75 -19.92
CA SER A 91 5.03 -6.58 -21.10
C SER A 91 6.09 -5.98 -22.02
N SER A 92 7.11 -6.78 -22.37
CA SER A 92 8.13 -6.37 -23.34
C SER A 92 7.60 -6.27 -24.78
N LYS A 93 6.39 -6.80 -25.05
CA LYS A 93 5.80 -6.89 -26.40
C LYS A 93 5.14 -5.58 -26.85
N THR A 94 4.93 -4.62 -25.96
CA THR A 94 4.17 -3.40 -26.24
C THR A 94 4.91 -2.16 -25.76
N THR A 95 4.52 -0.99 -26.27
CA THR A 95 5.17 0.29 -25.90
C THR A 95 4.79 0.73 -24.50
N ALA A 96 5.61 1.59 -23.89
CA ALA A 96 5.32 2.20 -22.59
C ALA A 96 4.00 3.00 -22.61
N TYR A 97 3.73 3.73 -23.70
CA TYR A 97 2.49 4.52 -23.84
C TYR A 97 1.23 3.64 -23.92
N GLN A 98 1.29 2.52 -24.64
CA GLN A 98 0.16 1.59 -24.71
C GLN A 98 -0.16 0.98 -23.35
N GLN A 99 0.87 0.55 -22.62
CA GLN A 99 0.74 0.00 -21.28
C GLN A 99 0.24 1.05 -20.28
N PHE A 100 0.81 2.24 -20.33
CA PHE A 100 0.36 3.35 -19.49
C PHE A 100 -1.12 3.71 -19.73
N ASN A 101 -1.54 3.80 -20.97
CA ASN A 101 -2.94 4.09 -21.32
C ASN A 101 -3.88 3.00 -20.82
N ASN A 102 -3.48 1.72 -20.92
CA ASN A 102 -4.26 0.62 -20.37
C ASN A 102 -4.40 0.77 -18.84
N PHE A 103 -3.30 1.00 -18.12
CA PHE A 103 -3.31 1.17 -16.67
C PHE A 103 -4.12 2.39 -16.22
N LYS A 104 -3.84 3.55 -16.79
CA LYS A 104 -4.52 4.83 -16.48
C LYS A 104 -6.03 4.78 -16.72
N SER A 105 -6.49 4.00 -17.71
CA SER A 105 -7.91 3.87 -18.02
C SER A 105 -8.74 3.21 -16.91
N LEU A 106 -8.09 2.47 -16.01
CA LEU A 106 -8.73 1.78 -14.87
C LEU A 106 -8.34 2.36 -13.51
N VAL A 107 -7.10 2.80 -13.37
CA VAL A 107 -6.54 3.20 -12.10
C VAL A 107 -6.58 4.71 -11.96
N HIS A 108 -7.54 5.20 -11.20
CA HIS A 108 -7.68 6.64 -10.95
C HIS A 108 -7.01 7.02 -9.62
N LYS A 109 -6.15 8.04 -9.61
CA LYS A 109 -5.41 8.52 -8.43
C LYS A 109 -6.30 8.66 -7.19
N LYS A 110 -7.51 9.23 -7.34
CA LYS A 110 -8.45 9.46 -6.23
C LYS A 110 -8.94 8.18 -5.54
N SER A 111 -8.83 7.04 -6.22
CA SER A 111 -9.24 5.73 -5.68
C SER A 111 -8.08 4.93 -5.08
N GLN A 112 -6.87 5.48 -5.09
CA GLN A 112 -5.67 4.82 -4.56
C GLN A 112 -5.26 5.44 -3.23
N ASP A 113 -4.81 4.61 -2.29
CA ASP A 113 -4.22 5.05 -1.02
C ASP A 113 -2.70 4.90 -1.07
N LEU A 114 -2.20 3.96 -1.88
CA LEU A 114 -0.80 3.61 -2.02
C LEU A 114 -0.28 3.95 -3.42
N ILE A 115 1.03 4.22 -3.52
CA ILE A 115 1.70 4.46 -4.80
C ILE A 115 1.52 3.25 -5.73
N PRO A 116 1.40 3.47 -7.05
CA PRO A 116 1.23 2.36 -7.98
C PRO A 116 2.48 1.48 -8.02
N VAL A 117 2.28 0.21 -8.39
CA VAL A 117 3.38 -0.76 -8.59
C VAL A 117 3.50 -1.09 -10.07
N LEU A 118 4.73 -1.06 -10.57
CA LEU A 118 5.10 -1.64 -11.85
C LEU A 118 5.76 -2.99 -11.58
N ASP A 119 5.08 -4.04 -11.99
CA ASP A 119 5.48 -5.43 -11.83
C ASP A 119 6.31 -5.88 -13.03
N ILE A 120 7.59 -6.15 -12.78
CA ILE A 120 8.59 -6.47 -13.80
C ILE A 120 9.16 -7.85 -13.49
N GLU A 121 8.65 -8.84 -14.20
CA GLU A 121 9.08 -10.22 -14.10
C GLU A 121 9.76 -10.69 -15.41
N GLY A 122 10.49 -11.78 -15.29
CA GLY A 122 11.14 -12.41 -16.44
C GLY A 122 12.49 -11.81 -16.81
N HIS A 123 13.25 -12.62 -17.56
CA HIS A 123 14.60 -12.28 -18.02
C HIS A 123 14.52 -11.58 -19.38
N HIS A 124 14.30 -10.29 -19.37
CA HIS A 124 14.39 -9.48 -20.57
C HIS A 124 15.57 -8.52 -20.41
N SER A 125 16.44 -8.49 -21.39
CA SER A 125 17.61 -7.64 -21.39
C SER A 125 17.64 -6.73 -22.61
N GLY A 126 18.51 -5.73 -22.55
CA GLY A 126 18.77 -4.83 -23.65
C GLY A 126 18.32 -3.41 -23.43
N ARG A 127 19.00 -2.49 -24.12
CA ARG A 127 18.78 -1.04 -23.97
C ARG A 127 17.34 -0.61 -24.24
N LEU A 128 16.68 -1.19 -25.25
CA LEU A 128 15.32 -0.85 -25.60
C LEU A 128 14.31 -1.30 -24.52
N TYR A 129 14.54 -2.48 -23.93
CA TYR A 129 13.71 -2.98 -22.82
C TYR A 129 13.75 -2.00 -21.63
N MET A 130 14.96 -1.67 -21.17
CA MET A 130 15.11 -0.75 -20.04
C MET A 130 14.61 0.66 -20.35
N ALA A 131 14.78 1.16 -21.58
CA ALA A 131 14.23 2.46 -21.99
C ALA A 131 12.70 2.49 -21.94
N ARG A 132 12.02 1.38 -22.27
CA ARG A 132 10.55 1.26 -22.16
C ARG A 132 10.11 1.20 -20.69
N VAL A 133 10.84 0.47 -19.84
CA VAL A 133 10.60 0.43 -18.38
C VAL A 133 10.71 1.84 -17.79
N ASP A 134 11.81 2.55 -18.08
CA ASP A 134 12.02 3.91 -17.60
C ASP A 134 10.92 4.86 -18.05
N LYS A 135 10.52 4.76 -19.32
CA LYS A 135 9.44 5.62 -19.84
C LYS A 135 8.11 5.33 -19.16
N LEU A 136 7.82 4.07 -18.85
CA LEU A 136 6.58 3.72 -18.14
C LEU A 136 6.61 4.22 -16.69
N LEU A 137 7.74 4.08 -15.99
CA LEU A 137 7.94 4.65 -14.66
C LEU A 137 7.75 6.16 -14.64
N GLU A 138 8.32 6.88 -15.63
CA GLU A 138 8.14 8.34 -15.80
C GLU A 138 6.67 8.73 -15.99
N LEU A 139 5.95 8.03 -16.88
CA LEU A 139 4.55 8.30 -17.17
C LEU A 139 3.67 8.06 -15.94
N MET A 140 3.94 7.00 -15.18
CA MET A 140 3.23 6.69 -13.93
C MET A 140 3.54 7.75 -12.86
N GLU A 141 4.80 8.16 -12.69
CA GLU A 141 5.19 9.21 -11.73
C GLU A 141 4.46 10.52 -12.03
N LYS A 142 4.41 10.94 -13.30
CA LYS A 142 3.72 12.16 -13.74
C LYS A 142 2.21 12.12 -13.45
N GLU A 143 1.55 11.00 -13.72
CA GLU A 143 0.10 10.87 -13.53
C GLU A 143 -0.29 10.82 -12.05
N TYR A 144 0.44 10.02 -11.26
CA TYR A 144 0.07 9.78 -9.87
C TYR A 144 0.71 10.79 -8.90
N GLY A 145 1.70 11.57 -9.34
CA GLY A 145 2.40 12.56 -8.52
C GLY A 145 3.27 11.92 -7.43
N ALA A 146 3.66 10.68 -7.65
CA ALA A 146 4.56 9.92 -6.80
C ALA A 146 5.29 8.87 -7.63
N LYS A 147 6.54 8.57 -7.26
CA LYS A 147 7.29 7.50 -7.91
C LYS A 147 6.60 6.16 -7.70
N PRO A 148 6.34 5.39 -8.76
CA PRO A 148 5.82 4.04 -8.60
C PRO A 148 6.84 3.17 -7.87
N MET A 149 6.37 2.12 -7.20
CA MET A 149 7.21 1.07 -6.65
C MET A 149 7.52 0.05 -7.74
N ILE A 150 8.74 -0.48 -7.78
CA ILE A 150 9.15 -1.53 -8.70
C ILE A 150 9.02 -2.87 -7.97
N TYR A 151 8.11 -3.74 -8.46
CA TYR A 151 8.07 -5.13 -8.04
C TYR A 151 8.92 -5.97 -8.99
N THR A 152 9.72 -6.86 -8.39
CA THR A 152 10.57 -7.76 -9.15
C THR A 152 11.16 -8.87 -8.25
N SER A 153 11.69 -9.93 -8.86
CA SER A 153 12.47 -10.93 -8.13
C SER A 153 13.85 -10.37 -7.72
N GLU A 154 14.46 -10.95 -6.68
CA GLU A 154 15.82 -10.57 -6.27
C GLU A 154 16.83 -10.72 -7.41
N LYS A 155 16.67 -11.73 -8.26
CA LYS A 155 17.55 -11.94 -9.44
C LYS A 155 17.44 -10.79 -10.42
N VAL A 156 16.22 -10.44 -10.84
CA VAL A 156 15.97 -9.35 -11.80
C VAL A 156 16.38 -8.00 -11.21
N TYR A 157 16.21 -7.81 -9.89
CA TYR A 157 16.72 -6.62 -9.20
C TYR A 157 18.23 -6.48 -9.38
N ARG A 158 19.01 -7.53 -9.12
CA ARG A 158 20.48 -7.51 -9.27
C ARG A 158 20.91 -7.22 -10.69
N GLU A 159 20.18 -7.75 -11.68
CA GLU A 159 20.48 -7.57 -13.09
C GLU A 159 20.18 -6.14 -13.60
N HIS A 160 19.09 -5.51 -13.12
CA HIS A 160 18.58 -4.28 -13.75
C HIS A 160 18.39 -3.08 -12.81
N PHE A 161 18.15 -3.30 -11.52
CA PHE A 161 17.68 -2.24 -10.62
C PHE A 161 18.65 -1.90 -9.47
N ALA A 162 19.77 -2.60 -9.32
CA ALA A 162 20.75 -2.36 -8.27
C ALA A 162 21.53 -1.04 -8.41
N GLY A 163 21.53 -0.44 -9.61
CA GLY A 163 22.30 0.78 -9.91
C GLY A 163 21.72 2.05 -9.28
N LYS A 164 22.56 3.10 -9.16
CA LYS A 164 22.19 4.41 -8.60
C LYS A 164 20.97 5.06 -9.27
N ARG A 165 20.73 4.77 -10.55
CA ARG A 165 19.57 5.25 -11.32
C ARG A 165 18.23 4.93 -10.65
N TYR A 166 18.13 3.74 -10.06
CA TYR A 166 16.89 3.24 -9.44
C TYR A 166 16.88 3.39 -7.91
N ALA A 167 17.91 3.98 -7.31
CA ALA A 167 17.99 4.19 -5.86
C ALA A 167 16.82 5.04 -5.31
N LYS A 168 16.24 5.88 -6.15
CA LYS A 168 15.11 6.76 -5.84
C LYS A 168 13.74 6.07 -5.81
N TYR A 169 13.64 4.82 -6.25
CA TYR A 169 12.40 4.06 -6.26
C TYR A 169 12.31 3.12 -5.07
N HIS A 170 11.12 2.94 -4.53
CA HIS A 170 10.84 1.85 -3.61
C HIS A 170 10.90 0.53 -4.37
N ILE A 171 11.43 -0.50 -3.72
CA ILE A 171 11.52 -1.85 -4.27
C ILE A 171 10.62 -2.78 -3.48
N PHE A 172 9.80 -3.50 -4.20
CA PHE A 172 8.99 -4.59 -3.72
C PHE A 172 9.60 -5.89 -4.26
N VAL A 173 10.34 -6.59 -3.43
CA VAL A 173 11.10 -7.76 -3.86
C VAL A 173 10.32 -9.04 -3.58
N ALA A 174 10.26 -9.94 -4.56
CA ALA A 174 9.79 -11.31 -4.38
C ALA A 174 10.98 -12.23 -4.08
N LYS A 175 10.91 -12.90 -2.93
CA LYS A 175 11.84 -13.98 -2.55
C LYS A 175 11.16 -14.90 -1.55
N TYR A 176 11.05 -16.18 -1.88
CA TYR A 176 10.28 -17.14 -1.08
C TYR A 176 11.16 -18.02 -0.20
N GLU A 177 12.45 -18.07 -0.52
CA GLU A 177 13.44 -18.81 0.25
C GLU A 177 14.46 -17.86 0.85
N GLY A 178 14.52 -17.85 2.18
CA GLY A 178 15.42 -16.99 2.93
C GLY A 178 15.03 -15.49 2.91
N TYR A 179 15.87 -14.67 3.53
CA TYR A 179 15.69 -13.22 3.60
C TYR A 179 16.30 -12.54 2.36
N PRO A 180 15.70 -11.48 1.80
CA PRO A 180 16.29 -10.77 0.67
C PRO A 180 17.64 -10.14 1.02
N GLU A 181 18.64 -10.36 0.17
CA GLU A 181 20.00 -9.81 0.32
C GLU A 181 20.23 -8.57 -0.54
N VAL A 182 19.14 -7.91 -0.90
CA VAL A 182 19.11 -6.68 -1.69
C VAL A 182 18.34 -5.59 -0.96
N ARG A 183 18.48 -4.35 -1.41
CA ARG A 183 17.68 -3.24 -0.90
C ARG A 183 16.20 -3.44 -1.27
N PHE A 184 15.30 -3.34 -0.28
CA PHE A 184 13.87 -3.39 -0.51
C PHE A 184 13.10 -2.54 0.51
N THR A 185 11.90 -2.15 0.14
CA THR A 185 10.90 -1.51 1.00
C THR A 185 9.86 -2.52 1.44
N LEU A 186 9.38 -3.31 0.49
CA LEU A 186 8.37 -4.33 0.68
C LEU A 186 8.90 -5.67 0.18
N TRP A 187 8.56 -6.75 0.86
CA TRP A 187 8.97 -8.11 0.54
C TRP A 187 7.76 -9.02 0.44
N GLN A 188 7.55 -9.60 -0.73
CA GLN A 188 6.63 -10.72 -0.94
C GLN A 188 7.37 -12.00 -0.53
N TYR A 189 7.05 -12.49 0.66
CA TYR A 189 7.79 -13.59 1.30
C TYR A 189 7.12 -14.95 1.15
N SER A 190 5.87 -14.97 0.67
CA SER A 190 5.13 -16.21 0.44
C SER A 190 4.13 -16.01 -0.70
N ARG A 191 4.01 -17.02 -1.55
CA ARG A 191 2.99 -17.14 -2.59
C ARG A 191 1.92 -18.19 -2.27
N THR A 192 2.01 -18.83 -1.11
CA THR A 192 1.13 -19.90 -0.65
C THR A 192 0.50 -19.57 0.70
N GLY A 193 0.36 -18.27 1.00
CA GLY A 193 -0.26 -17.80 2.21
C GLY A 193 -1.74 -18.13 2.31
N ARG A 194 -2.26 -18.17 3.55
CA ARG A 194 -3.69 -18.38 3.81
C ARG A 194 -4.25 -17.20 4.60
N VAL A 195 -5.26 -16.54 4.05
CA VAL A 195 -5.94 -15.41 4.67
C VAL A 195 -7.44 -15.69 4.75
N LYS A 196 -8.01 -15.54 5.94
CA LYS A 196 -9.45 -15.75 6.13
C LYS A 196 -10.26 -14.79 5.24
N GLY A 197 -11.07 -15.35 4.36
CA GLY A 197 -11.85 -14.59 3.38
C GLY A 197 -11.36 -14.71 1.94
N ILE A 198 -10.22 -15.37 1.72
CA ILE A 198 -9.70 -15.73 0.40
C ILE A 198 -9.71 -17.26 0.29
N ALA A 199 -10.23 -17.76 -0.82
CA ALA A 199 -10.16 -19.18 -1.13
C ALA A 199 -8.83 -19.49 -1.83
N GLY A 200 -8.09 -20.48 -1.30
CA GLY A 200 -6.79 -20.84 -1.86
C GLY A 200 -5.63 -19.97 -1.41
N ASP A 201 -4.58 -19.99 -2.21
CA ASP A 201 -3.32 -19.30 -1.93
C ASP A 201 -3.40 -17.80 -2.22
N VAL A 202 -2.65 -17.03 -1.44
CA VAL A 202 -2.51 -15.59 -1.63
C VAL A 202 -1.08 -15.16 -1.26
N ASP A 203 -0.58 -14.19 -1.98
CA ASP A 203 0.72 -13.59 -1.74
C ASP A 203 0.72 -12.79 -0.44
N LEU A 204 1.77 -13.00 0.37
CA LEU A 204 1.93 -12.32 1.66
C LEU A 204 3.12 -11.39 1.64
N ASP A 205 2.88 -10.14 2.08
CA ASP A 205 3.84 -9.05 2.03
C ASP A 205 4.16 -8.50 3.40
N LYS A 206 5.41 -8.09 3.59
CA LYS A 206 5.84 -7.37 4.79
C LYS A 206 6.87 -6.31 4.47
N PHE A 207 6.89 -5.26 5.28
CA PHE A 207 7.89 -4.20 5.18
C PHE A 207 9.25 -4.66 5.68
N HIS A 208 10.30 -4.10 5.09
CA HIS A 208 11.60 -4.03 5.74
C HIS A 208 11.47 -3.22 7.03
N SER A 209 12.24 -3.57 8.09
CA SER A 209 12.13 -2.93 9.43
C SER A 209 12.30 -1.40 9.44
N LYS A 210 12.96 -0.83 8.44
CA LYS A 210 13.19 0.62 8.28
C LYS A 210 12.05 1.33 7.54
N HIS A 211 11.04 0.60 7.06
CA HIS A 211 9.96 1.12 6.24
C HIS A 211 8.58 0.82 6.82
N SER A 212 7.61 1.61 6.39
CA SER A 212 6.23 1.55 6.87
C SER A 212 5.23 1.88 5.76
N LEU A 213 3.94 1.77 6.06
CA LEU A 213 2.87 2.20 5.17
C LEU A 213 2.98 3.68 4.76
N ASN A 214 3.56 4.53 5.61
CA ASN A 214 3.66 5.95 5.30
C ASN A 214 4.61 6.21 4.13
N ASP A 215 5.65 5.37 3.95
CA ASP A 215 6.63 5.53 2.87
C ASP A 215 6.02 5.26 1.48
N ILE A 216 4.94 4.48 1.42
CA ILE A 216 4.29 4.09 0.17
C ILE A 216 2.89 4.70 -0.01
N ARG A 217 2.51 5.69 0.81
CA ARG A 217 1.24 6.42 0.61
C ARG A 217 1.34 7.35 -0.59
N ILE A 218 0.26 7.37 -1.39
CA ILE A 218 0.14 8.36 -2.46
C ILE A 218 -0.19 9.73 -1.84
N PRO A 219 0.48 10.81 -2.27
CA PRO A 219 0.15 12.14 -1.80
C PRO A 219 -1.25 12.56 -2.26
N HIS A 220 -2.15 12.80 -1.33
CA HIS A 220 -3.44 13.43 -1.61
C HIS A 220 -3.42 14.87 -1.10
N PRO A 221 -4.03 15.83 -1.82
CA PRO A 221 -4.22 17.15 -1.28
C PRO A 221 -5.05 17.05 0.01
N PRO A 222 -4.82 17.91 1.01
CA PRO A 222 -5.57 17.88 2.25
C PRO A 222 -7.08 17.99 1.95
N LYS A 223 -7.86 17.09 2.56
CA LYS A 223 -9.33 17.17 2.45
C LYS A 223 -9.76 18.54 2.96
N LYS A 224 -10.39 19.37 2.10
CA LYS A 224 -11.04 20.60 2.55
C LYS A 224 -11.99 20.22 3.69
N LYS A 225 -11.77 20.77 4.88
CA LYS A 225 -12.73 20.64 5.98
C LYS A 225 -14.07 21.10 5.43
N LYS A 226 -15.10 20.25 5.50
CA LYS A 226 -16.46 20.64 5.21
C LYS A 226 -16.76 21.84 6.12
N ALA A 227 -17.03 22.99 5.54
CA ALA A 227 -17.46 24.17 6.31
C ALA A 227 -18.64 23.72 7.17
N ALA A 228 -18.59 24.06 8.46
CA ALA A 228 -19.74 23.85 9.33
C ALA A 228 -20.96 24.57 8.69
N PRO A 229 -22.16 24.02 8.78
CA PRO A 229 -23.36 24.70 8.31
C PRO A 229 -23.43 26.06 9.02
N THR A 230 -23.41 27.14 8.24
CA THR A 230 -23.66 28.48 8.75
C THR A 230 -25.07 28.45 9.32
N ALA A 231 -25.22 28.66 10.62
CA ALA A 231 -26.51 28.83 11.25
C ALA A 231 -27.21 30.04 10.59
N GLU A 232 -28.37 29.82 10.01
CA GLU A 232 -29.20 30.92 9.54
C GLU A 232 -29.59 31.80 10.72
N PRO A 233 -29.56 33.15 10.56
CA PRO A 233 -30.01 34.02 11.61
C PRO A 233 -31.51 33.82 11.83
N VAL A 234 -31.90 33.49 13.05
CA VAL A 234 -33.28 33.41 13.50
C VAL A 234 -33.90 34.83 13.33
N GLY A 235 -34.80 34.97 12.36
CA GLY A 235 -35.53 36.19 12.15
C GLY A 235 -36.41 36.51 13.35
N ASN A 236 -36.12 37.64 13.97
CA ASN A 236 -36.93 38.26 15.03
C ASN A 236 -38.18 38.83 14.40
N THR A 237 -39.32 38.13 14.48
CA THR A 237 -40.63 38.73 14.17
C THR A 237 -41.07 39.49 15.39
N ALA A 238 -40.82 40.80 15.36
CA ALA A 238 -41.44 41.73 16.30
C ALA A 238 -42.92 41.89 15.97
N ASP A 239 -43.70 41.48 16.91
CA ASP A 239 -45.16 41.68 16.97
C ASP A 239 -45.50 43.14 17.16
N THR A 240 -46.17 43.75 16.17
CA THR A 240 -46.75 45.07 16.32
C THR A 240 -48.24 44.97 16.31
N ALA A 241 -48.82 44.83 17.53
CA ALA A 241 -50.22 45.06 17.72
C ALA A 241 -50.52 46.56 17.60
N GLN A 242 -51.34 46.95 16.60
CA GLN A 242 -51.93 48.27 16.56
C GLN A 242 -53.44 48.13 16.76
N VAL A 243 -53.88 48.69 17.86
CA VAL A 243 -55.26 49.02 18.20
C VAL A 243 -55.73 50.18 17.32
N ALA A 244 -56.86 50.03 16.68
CA ALA A 244 -57.56 51.16 16.05
C ALA A 244 -59.05 51.09 16.39
N LYS A 245 -59.54 52.24 16.69
CA LYS A 245 -60.93 52.62 16.94
C LYS A 245 -61.92 52.24 15.84
#